data_304a406e966efd98c0f9ab2682e6284b
#
_entry.id   304a406e966efd98c0f9ab2682e6284b
#
_cell.length_a   1.000
_cell.length_b   1.000
_cell.length_c   1.000
_cell.angle_alpha   90.00
_cell.angle_beta   90.00
_cell.angle_gamma   90.00
#
_symmetry.space_group_name_H-M   'P 1'
#
loop_
_entity.id
_entity.type
_entity.pdbx_description
1 polymer ?
#
loop_
_entity_poly.entity_id
_entity_poly.type
_entity_poly.pdbx_seq_one_letter_code
_entity_poly.pdbx_strand_id
1 'polypeptide(L)'
;MKFRFFLALFMAFFFLAGCGDDEDKKSSDTPTEVNTTQPQPETEAVIQVDYTAPFSLQLNNGKILNMQKTKQGFRIDNNSTVTLFAFFTPWCDACAVQVSALNAAKQAYSGKLDIIGVMIGDANLDDAKTYASAHEVNYAIAYGEGTDFFTKALGGINEVPYMAIYDEKGEFSAQYFGLMPEEILMTELEKIF
;
A
#
# COMPACT_ATOMS: atom_id res chain seq x y z
N MET A 1 -36.65 33.65 1.83
CA MET A 1 -37.70 33.18 0.91
C MET A 1 -37.90 31.68 1.13
N LYS A 2 -39.12 31.30 1.46
CA LYS A 2 -39.64 30.00 1.87
C LYS A 2 -39.91 29.14 0.64
N PHE A 3 -39.62 27.84 0.70
CA PHE A 3 -40.33 26.74 0.02
C PHE A 3 -39.89 25.48 0.73
N ARG A 4 -40.51 24.84 1.53
CA ARG A 4 -41.80 24.15 1.85
C ARG A 4 -42.04 22.95 0.95
N PHE A 5 -41.94 21.75 1.59
CA PHE A 5 -42.74 20.54 1.48
C PHE A 5 -43.06 19.94 0.09
N PHE A 6 -42.67 18.69 -0.09
CA PHE A 6 -43.62 17.69 -0.57
C PHE A 6 -43.32 16.30 0.00
N LEU A 7 -44.31 15.83 0.74
CA LEU A 7 -44.51 14.51 1.35
C LEU A 7 -45.50 13.76 0.45
N ALA A 8 -45.21 12.53 0.04
CA ALA A 8 -46.19 11.51 -0.41
C ALA A 8 -45.44 10.17 -0.48
N LEU A 9 -45.55 9.28 0.42
CA LEU A 9 -46.62 8.32 0.70
C LEU A 9 -47.02 7.48 -0.52
N PHE A 10 -46.44 6.26 -0.67
CA PHE A 10 -47.14 5.17 -1.35
C PHE A 10 -46.96 3.87 -0.58
N MET A 11 -48.09 3.44 -0.08
CA MET A 11 -48.38 2.27 0.73
C MET A 11 -48.90 1.18 -0.22
N ALA A 12 -48.70 -0.05 0.19
CA ALA A 12 -49.60 -1.19 0.03
C ALA A 12 -49.30 -2.30 -0.99
N PHE A 13 -49.19 -3.45 -0.37
CA PHE A 13 -49.89 -4.69 -0.66
C PHE A 13 -49.44 -5.56 -1.84
N PHE A 14 -48.94 -6.76 -1.53
CA PHE A 14 -49.61 -7.99 -1.99
C PHE A 14 -49.17 -9.18 -1.15
N PHE A 15 -50.11 -9.65 -0.35
CA PHE A 15 -50.20 -11.03 0.20
C PHE A 15 -50.77 -11.91 -0.89
N LEU A 16 -50.18 -13.07 -1.12
CA LEU A 16 -50.92 -14.23 -1.64
C LEU A 16 -50.33 -15.50 -1.04
N ALA A 17 -51.10 -16.05 -0.14
CA ALA A 17 -51.02 -17.42 0.34
C ALA A 17 -51.55 -18.39 -0.75
N GLY A 18 -50.87 -19.52 -0.89
CA GLY A 18 -51.32 -20.63 -1.69
C GLY A 18 -51.06 -21.92 -0.92
N CYS A 19 -52.06 -22.39 -0.17
CA CYS A 19 -52.17 -23.73 0.33
C CYS A 19 -52.66 -24.65 -0.80
N GLY A 20 -52.16 -25.89 -0.85
CA GLY A 20 -52.68 -26.98 -1.69
C GLY A 20 -52.24 -28.28 -1.06
N ASP A 21 -53.22 -28.90 -0.35
CA ASP A 21 -53.21 -30.29 0.09
C ASP A 21 -53.41 -31.21 -1.11
N ASP A 22 -52.87 -32.44 -1.07
CA ASP A 22 -53.55 -33.73 -1.05
C ASP A 22 -52.62 -34.91 -1.40
N GLU A 23 -52.57 -35.81 -0.44
CA GLU A 23 -52.82 -37.24 -0.34
C GLU A 23 -51.88 -38.29 -0.99
N ASP A 24 -51.40 -39.10 -0.05
CA ASP A 24 -51.24 -40.56 -0.05
C ASP A 24 -50.60 -41.33 -1.21
N LYS A 25 -49.42 -41.93 -0.87
CA LYS A 25 -49.34 -43.41 -0.90
C LYS A 25 -48.07 -43.93 -0.16
N LYS A 26 -48.35 -44.76 0.79
CA LYS A 26 -47.57 -45.70 1.56
C LYS A 26 -46.82 -46.69 0.66
N SER A 27 -45.47 -46.78 0.84
CA SER A 27 -44.75 -48.04 0.68
C SER A 27 -43.46 -48.04 1.50
N SER A 28 -43.36 -49.07 2.30
CA SER A 28 -42.32 -49.57 3.14
C SER A 28 -41.02 -49.79 2.32
N ASP A 29 -39.85 -49.38 2.86
CA ASP A 29 -38.70 -50.26 3.12
C ASP A 29 -37.46 -49.49 3.59
N THR A 30 -36.94 -49.94 4.72
CA THR A 30 -35.58 -50.03 5.24
C THR A 30 -34.66 -48.77 5.17
N PRO A 31 -34.13 -48.28 6.31
CA PRO A 31 -33.22 -47.17 6.37
C PRO A 31 -31.79 -47.65 6.04
N THR A 32 -31.24 -47.16 4.93
CA THR A 32 -29.80 -47.15 4.70
C THR A 32 -29.24 -45.90 5.32
N GLU A 33 -28.46 -46.02 6.38
CA GLU A 33 -27.65 -44.96 6.94
C GLU A 33 -26.67 -44.45 5.86
N VAL A 34 -27.01 -43.34 5.25
CA VAL A 34 -26.02 -42.56 4.51
C VAL A 34 -25.34 -41.64 5.51
N ASN A 35 -24.13 -42.05 5.91
CA ASN A 35 -23.22 -41.26 6.68
C ASN A 35 -22.79 -40.04 5.85
N THR A 36 -23.59 -38.96 5.93
CA THR A 36 -23.22 -37.68 5.32
C THR A 36 -22.16 -37.03 6.22
N THR A 37 -20.89 -37.33 5.92
CA THR A 37 -19.78 -36.55 6.45
C THR A 37 -19.90 -35.15 5.89
N GLN A 38 -20.45 -34.27 6.69
CA GLN A 38 -20.48 -32.84 6.43
C GLN A 38 -19.03 -32.33 6.38
N PRO A 39 -18.56 -31.65 5.32
CA PRO A 39 -17.25 -31.05 5.32
C PRO A 39 -17.22 -30.01 6.44
N GLN A 40 -16.35 -30.24 7.41
CA GLN A 40 -16.03 -29.27 8.45
C GLN A 40 -15.38 -28.08 7.73
N PRO A 41 -15.78 -26.82 7.96
CA PRO A 41 -15.10 -25.70 7.38
C PRO A 41 -13.67 -25.71 7.90
N GLU A 42 -12.72 -25.90 6.99
CA GLU A 42 -11.31 -25.65 7.27
C GLU A 42 -11.20 -24.20 7.71
N THR A 43 -10.87 -24.01 8.98
CA THR A 43 -10.52 -22.71 9.52
C THR A 43 -9.17 -22.37 8.89
N GLU A 44 -9.18 -21.59 7.81
CA GLU A 44 -7.97 -20.98 7.28
C GLU A 44 -7.30 -20.22 8.42
N ALA A 45 -6.16 -20.71 8.85
CA ALA A 45 -5.34 -20.02 9.83
C ALA A 45 -4.92 -18.68 9.21
N VAL A 46 -5.49 -17.59 9.68
CA VAL A 46 -5.06 -16.25 9.31
C VAL A 46 -3.62 -16.09 9.77
N ILE A 47 -2.67 -16.19 8.84
CA ILE A 47 -1.25 -15.95 9.11
C ILE A 47 -1.13 -14.46 9.42
N GLN A 48 -0.97 -14.12 10.68
CA GLN A 48 -0.65 -12.76 11.09
C GLN A 48 0.81 -12.49 10.73
N VAL A 49 1.00 -11.62 9.73
CA VAL A 49 2.34 -11.16 9.33
C VAL A 49 2.86 -10.17 10.37
N ASP A 50 4.05 -10.45 10.91
CA ASP A 50 4.74 -9.55 11.83
C ASP A 50 5.51 -8.46 11.05
N TYR A 51 4.90 -7.29 10.92
CA TYR A 51 5.51 -6.14 10.25
C TYR A 51 6.63 -5.45 11.05
N THR A 52 7.01 -5.97 12.22
CA THR A 52 8.20 -5.53 12.98
C THR A 52 9.43 -6.39 12.68
N ALA A 53 9.26 -7.50 11.95
CA ALA A 53 10.36 -8.35 11.51
C ALA A 53 11.32 -7.58 10.58
N PRO A 54 12.62 -7.91 10.57
CA PRO A 54 13.56 -7.38 9.59
C PRO A 54 13.13 -7.77 8.17
N PHE A 55 13.32 -6.85 7.23
CA PHE A 55 13.07 -7.06 5.81
C PHE A 55 14.10 -6.33 4.95
N SER A 56 14.10 -6.57 3.66
CA SER A 56 15.06 -5.98 2.73
C SER A 56 14.36 -5.43 1.49
N LEU A 57 14.83 -4.28 1.01
CA LEU A 57 14.45 -3.70 -0.28
C LEU A 57 15.53 -4.04 -1.31
N GLN A 58 15.13 -4.65 -2.42
CA GLN A 58 15.99 -4.82 -3.59
C GLN A 58 15.99 -3.53 -4.39
N LEU A 59 17.18 -3.02 -4.76
CA LEU A 59 17.34 -1.77 -5.49
C LEU A 59 17.76 -2.04 -6.94
N ASN A 60 17.30 -1.22 -7.88
CA ASN A 60 17.58 -1.35 -9.31
C ASN A 60 19.06 -1.24 -9.68
N ASN A 61 19.91 -0.75 -8.76
CA ASN A 61 21.37 -0.69 -8.90
C ASN A 61 22.09 -1.95 -8.36
N GLY A 62 21.36 -3.00 -7.99
CA GLY A 62 21.87 -4.26 -7.46
C GLY A 62 22.21 -4.27 -5.96
N LYS A 63 22.02 -3.14 -5.27
CA LYS A 63 22.19 -3.09 -3.81
C LYS A 63 20.94 -3.62 -3.10
N ILE A 64 21.14 -4.01 -1.85
CA ILE A 64 20.07 -4.41 -0.93
C ILE A 64 20.10 -3.44 0.25
N LEU A 65 18.95 -2.88 0.61
CA LEU A 65 18.77 -2.04 1.78
C LEU A 65 18.05 -2.83 2.86
N ASN A 66 18.74 -3.15 3.96
CA ASN A 66 18.15 -3.86 5.08
C ASN A 66 17.45 -2.88 6.01
N MET A 67 16.25 -3.25 6.44
CA MET A 67 15.40 -2.41 7.28
C MET A 67 14.72 -3.22 8.36
N GLN A 68 14.39 -2.55 9.46
CA GLN A 68 13.53 -3.10 10.51
C GLN A 68 12.70 -2.02 11.15
N LYS A 69 11.39 -2.23 11.28
CA LYS A 69 10.50 -1.30 11.95
C LYS A 69 10.85 -1.17 13.43
N THR A 70 10.86 0.06 13.93
CA THR A 70 11.04 0.42 15.34
C THR A 70 9.80 1.14 15.87
N LYS A 71 9.82 1.58 17.12
CA LYS A 71 8.72 2.39 17.67
C LYS A 71 8.64 3.79 17.08
N GLN A 72 9.78 4.34 16.61
CA GLN A 72 9.89 5.74 16.16
C GLN A 72 10.12 5.86 14.65
N GLY A 73 10.31 4.74 13.94
CA GLY A 73 10.57 4.75 12.49
C GLY A 73 11.12 3.42 12.03
N PHE A 74 12.30 3.43 11.40
CA PHE A 74 12.99 2.24 10.91
C PHE A 74 14.48 2.30 11.21
N ARG A 75 15.05 1.16 11.63
CA ARG A 75 16.49 0.98 11.51
C ARG A 75 16.78 0.75 10.02
N ILE A 76 17.64 1.59 9.45
CA ILE A 76 17.98 1.60 8.03
C ILE A 76 19.49 1.40 7.92
N ASP A 77 19.93 0.41 7.13
CA ASP A 77 21.36 0.14 6.90
C ASP A 77 21.90 1.01 5.76
N ASN A 78 22.05 2.33 6.03
CA ASN A 78 22.40 3.34 5.05
C ASN A 78 23.50 4.31 5.52
N ASN A 79 24.40 3.87 6.39
CA ASN A 79 25.49 4.69 6.94
C ASN A 79 25.06 5.97 7.70
N SER A 80 23.89 5.93 8.33
CA SER A 80 23.37 7.04 9.15
C SER A 80 23.20 8.34 8.36
N THR A 81 22.60 8.27 7.16
CA THR A 81 22.18 9.43 6.39
C THR A 81 20.68 9.66 6.53
N VAL A 82 20.24 10.92 6.41
CA VAL A 82 18.81 11.22 6.26
C VAL A 82 18.28 10.49 5.03
N THR A 83 17.15 9.81 5.17
CA THR A 83 16.56 9.01 4.09
C THR A 83 15.17 9.51 3.73
N LEU A 84 14.98 9.83 2.44
CA LEU A 84 13.69 10.12 1.86
C LEU A 84 13.23 8.92 1.03
N PHE A 85 12.10 8.31 1.43
CA PHE A 85 11.41 7.32 0.62
C PHE A 85 10.30 7.99 -0.18
N ALA A 86 10.36 7.88 -1.52
CA ALA A 86 9.36 8.40 -2.43
C ALA A 86 8.57 7.24 -3.03
N PHE A 87 7.31 7.08 -2.61
CA PHE A 87 6.43 6.00 -3.05
C PHE A 87 5.68 6.40 -4.31
N PHE A 88 5.65 5.51 -5.28
CA PHE A 88 5.04 5.76 -6.58
C PHE A 88 4.60 4.48 -7.27
N THR A 89 3.76 4.63 -8.32
CA THR A 89 3.43 3.56 -9.26
C THR A 89 3.90 3.94 -10.67
N PRO A 90 4.20 2.99 -11.56
CA PRO A 90 4.69 3.29 -12.91
C PRO A 90 3.75 4.15 -13.76
N TRP A 91 2.45 4.10 -13.49
CA TRP A 91 1.42 4.82 -14.24
C TRP A 91 0.98 6.15 -13.58
N CYS A 92 1.73 6.63 -12.59
CA CYS A 92 1.41 7.87 -11.88
C CYS A 92 2.10 9.07 -12.55
N ASP A 93 1.36 9.86 -13.34
CA ASP A 93 1.90 11.04 -14.03
C ASP A 93 2.47 12.08 -13.05
N ALA A 94 1.79 12.34 -11.94
CA ALA A 94 2.27 13.25 -10.91
C ALA A 94 3.59 12.77 -10.28
N CYS A 95 3.78 11.45 -10.16
CA CYS A 95 5.02 10.87 -9.68
C CYS A 95 6.16 11.06 -10.67
N ALA A 96 5.90 10.97 -11.96
CA ALA A 96 6.89 11.25 -13.01
C ALA A 96 7.35 12.73 -12.96
N VAL A 97 6.42 13.65 -12.75
CA VAL A 97 6.75 15.08 -12.56
C VAL A 97 7.59 15.31 -11.29
N GLN A 98 7.31 14.55 -10.21
CA GLN A 98 8.06 14.67 -8.94
C GLN A 98 9.55 14.33 -9.07
N VAL A 99 9.93 13.51 -10.05
CA VAL A 99 11.33 13.06 -10.24
C VAL A 99 12.30 14.22 -10.35
N SER A 100 11.95 15.29 -11.06
CA SER A 100 12.82 16.47 -11.22
C SER A 100 13.19 17.10 -9.88
N ALA A 101 12.20 17.35 -9.01
CA ALA A 101 12.43 17.91 -7.68
C ALA A 101 13.27 16.99 -6.78
N LEU A 102 13.03 15.67 -6.87
CA LEU A 102 13.82 14.68 -6.12
C LEU A 102 15.27 14.61 -6.63
N ASN A 103 15.50 14.69 -7.94
CA ASN A 103 16.82 14.75 -8.53
C ASN A 103 17.61 15.99 -8.05
N ALA A 104 16.94 17.15 -8.04
CA ALA A 104 17.53 18.40 -7.54
C ALA A 104 17.88 18.30 -6.05
N ALA A 105 16.98 17.76 -5.23
CA ALA A 105 17.22 17.56 -3.80
C ALA A 105 18.41 16.62 -3.55
N LYS A 106 18.48 15.50 -4.27
CA LYS A 106 19.63 14.58 -4.16
C LYS A 106 20.96 15.24 -4.51
N GLN A 107 20.97 16.12 -5.51
CA GLN A 107 22.17 16.86 -5.90
C GLN A 107 22.57 17.89 -4.83
N ALA A 108 21.59 18.67 -4.34
CA ALA A 108 21.83 19.73 -3.36
C ALA A 108 22.33 19.19 -2.01
N TYR A 109 21.79 18.05 -1.57
CA TYR A 109 22.15 17.40 -0.31
C TYR A 109 23.04 16.16 -0.49
N SER A 110 23.89 16.17 -1.52
CA SER A 110 24.79 15.05 -1.81
C SER A 110 25.63 14.66 -0.59
N GLY A 111 25.65 13.37 -0.27
CA GLY A 111 26.37 12.82 0.89
C GLY A 111 25.66 13.01 2.25
N LYS A 112 24.52 13.72 2.30
CA LYS A 112 23.72 13.92 3.51
C LYS A 112 22.32 13.32 3.39
N LEU A 113 21.76 13.25 2.16
CA LEU A 113 20.44 12.74 1.85
C LEU A 113 20.53 11.54 0.92
N ASP A 114 19.97 10.42 1.36
CA ASP A 114 19.65 9.30 0.51
C ASP A 114 18.20 9.39 0.05
N ILE A 115 17.96 9.26 -1.26
CA ILE A 115 16.61 9.16 -1.83
C ILE A 115 16.45 7.77 -2.40
N ILE A 116 15.37 7.11 -2.00
CA ILE A 116 14.96 5.79 -2.48
C ILE A 116 13.54 5.91 -3.04
N GLY A 117 13.39 5.73 -4.33
CA GLY A 117 12.09 5.53 -4.94
C GLY A 117 11.55 4.16 -4.53
N VAL A 118 10.30 4.07 -4.11
CA VAL A 118 9.65 2.81 -3.73
C VAL A 118 8.53 2.56 -4.73
N MET A 119 8.78 1.65 -5.68
CA MET A 119 7.80 1.28 -6.70
C MET A 119 6.79 0.31 -6.09
N ILE A 120 5.53 0.74 -6.00
CA ILE A 120 4.44 -0.06 -5.40
C ILE A 120 3.79 -0.92 -6.49
N GLY A 121 3.39 -2.13 -6.10
CA GLY A 121 2.74 -3.14 -6.95
C GLY A 121 3.68 -4.25 -7.37
N ASP A 122 3.20 -5.13 -8.25
CA ASP A 122 3.94 -6.30 -8.75
C ASP A 122 5.04 -5.90 -9.76
N ALA A 123 5.92 -5.00 -9.34
CA ALA A 123 7.01 -4.50 -10.18
C ALA A 123 8.28 -5.36 -10.00
N ASN A 124 8.99 -5.56 -11.09
CA ASN A 124 10.26 -6.29 -11.13
C ASN A 124 11.45 -5.36 -11.45
N LEU A 125 12.64 -5.92 -11.56
CA LEU A 125 13.87 -5.18 -11.85
C LEU A 125 13.80 -4.42 -13.19
N ASP A 126 13.23 -5.03 -14.22
CA ASP A 126 13.18 -4.44 -15.57
C ASP A 126 12.18 -3.26 -15.58
N ASP A 127 11.07 -3.35 -14.84
CA ASP A 127 10.14 -2.24 -14.65
C ASP A 127 10.83 -1.04 -13.96
N ALA A 128 11.58 -1.31 -12.88
CA ALA A 128 12.31 -0.29 -12.15
C ALA A 128 13.41 0.38 -13.01
N LYS A 129 14.12 -0.39 -13.82
CA LYS A 129 15.13 0.13 -14.75
C LYS A 129 14.52 0.93 -15.90
N THR A 130 13.42 0.44 -16.46
CA THR A 130 12.67 1.12 -17.53
C THR A 130 12.15 2.46 -17.05
N TYR A 131 11.52 2.51 -15.88
CA TYR A 131 11.05 3.75 -15.27
C TYR A 131 12.21 4.72 -15.01
N ALA A 132 13.30 4.23 -14.41
CA ALA A 132 14.47 5.06 -14.13
C ALA A 132 15.06 5.70 -15.39
N SER A 133 15.14 4.94 -16.48
CA SER A 133 15.63 5.44 -17.77
C SER A 133 14.67 6.42 -18.43
N ALA A 134 13.37 6.12 -18.44
CA ALA A 134 12.34 6.93 -19.09
C ALA A 134 12.18 8.31 -18.44
N HIS A 135 12.39 8.41 -17.11
CA HIS A 135 12.20 9.63 -16.34
C HIS A 135 13.51 10.23 -15.80
N GLU A 136 14.65 9.75 -16.28
CA GLU A 136 15.98 10.25 -15.89
C GLU A 136 16.23 10.27 -14.37
N VAL A 137 15.75 9.20 -13.68
CA VAL A 137 15.88 9.08 -12.21
C VAL A 137 17.34 8.87 -11.83
N ASN A 138 17.91 9.73 -10.97
CA ASN A 138 19.30 9.67 -10.53
C ASN A 138 19.48 9.09 -9.11
N TYR A 139 18.43 8.54 -8.53
CA TYR A 139 18.44 7.83 -7.24
C TYR A 139 18.00 6.36 -7.41
N ALA A 140 18.23 5.55 -6.37
CA ALA A 140 17.88 4.14 -6.44
C ALA A 140 16.36 3.92 -6.35
N ILE A 141 15.86 2.90 -7.04
CA ILE A 141 14.47 2.47 -7.00
C ILE A 141 14.40 1.07 -6.39
N ALA A 142 13.62 0.95 -5.33
CA ALA A 142 13.23 -0.31 -4.72
C ALA A 142 12.03 -0.92 -5.46
N TYR A 143 12.02 -2.26 -5.59
CA TYR A 143 10.97 -3.02 -6.29
C TYR A 143 10.73 -4.39 -5.63
N GLY A 144 9.64 -5.03 -6.00
CA GLY A 144 9.32 -6.40 -5.61
C GLY A 144 8.72 -6.54 -4.21
N GLU A 145 8.70 -7.77 -3.67
CA GLU A 145 8.00 -8.13 -2.43
C GLU A 145 8.37 -7.27 -1.20
N GLY A 146 9.63 -6.83 -1.13
CA GLY A 146 10.09 -5.96 -0.05
C GLY A 146 9.35 -4.62 0.00
N THR A 147 8.98 -4.06 -1.16
CA THR A 147 8.22 -2.81 -1.21
C THR A 147 6.79 -2.99 -0.69
N ASP A 148 6.20 -4.14 -0.95
CA ASP A 148 4.89 -4.53 -0.46
C ASP A 148 4.88 -4.69 1.06
N PHE A 149 5.90 -5.37 1.60
CA PHE A 149 6.09 -5.46 3.05
C PHE A 149 6.27 -4.08 3.68
N PHE A 150 7.09 -3.22 3.07
CA PHE A 150 7.36 -1.87 3.58
C PHE A 150 6.09 -1.02 3.61
N THR A 151 5.29 -0.99 2.55
CA THR A 151 4.02 -0.25 2.52
C THR A 151 3.07 -0.72 3.60
N LYS A 152 2.95 -2.03 3.84
CA LYS A 152 2.13 -2.61 4.91
C LYS A 152 2.69 -2.29 6.30
N ALA A 153 4.01 -2.28 6.46
CA ALA A 153 4.66 -1.87 7.71
C ALA A 153 4.37 -0.40 8.07
N LEU A 154 4.13 0.46 7.08
CA LEU A 154 3.71 1.86 7.26
C LEU A 154 2.21 2.01 7.57
N GLY A 155 1.43 0.93 7.47
CA GLY A 155 -0.02 0.96 7.66
C GLY A 155 -0.81 1.08 6.36
N GLY A 156 -0.14 0.94 5.21
CA GLY A 156 -0.69 1.09 3.87
C GLY A 156 -0.43 2.46 3.27
N ILE A 157 -0.25 2.50 1.95
CA ILE A 157 -0.12 3.72 1.15
C ILE A 157 -1.35 3.79 0.24
N ASN A 158 -2.21 4.77 0.44
CA ASN A 158 -3.49 4.89 -0.25
C ASN A 158 -3.45 5.88 -1.42
N GLU A 159 -2.43 6.74 -1.47
CA GLU A 159 -2.24 7.72 -2.55
C GLU A 159 -0.78 7.93 -2.87
N VAL A 160 -0.47 8.25 -4.12
CA VAL A 160 0.87 8.58 -4.61
C VAL A 160 0.81 9.85 -5.47
N PRO A 161 1.89 10.67 -5.52
CA PRO A 161 3.16 10.53 -4.82
C PRO A 161 3.00 10.65 -3.30
N TYR A 162 3.71 9.80 -2.56
CA TYR A 162 3.82 9.92 -1.11
C TYR A 162 5.30 9.93 -0.75
N MET A 163 5.71 10.80 0.15
CA MET A 163 7.09 10.88 0.62
C MET A 163 7.14 10.76 2.13
N ALA A 164 8.07 9.96 2.64
CA ALA A 164 8.37 9.85 4.07
C ALA A 164 9.86 10.08 4.30
N ILE A 165 10.20 10.93 5.27
CA ILE A 165 11.58 11.30 5.59
C ILE A 165 11.91 10.78 6.98
N TYR A 166 13.07 10.15 7.08
CA TYR A 166 13.66 9.63 8.32
C TYR A 166 15.02 10.29 8.54
N ASP A 167 15.30 10.67 9.78
CA ASP A 167 16.57 11.28 10.17
C ASP A 167 17.74 10.27 10.12
N GLU A 168 18.92 10.71 10.49
CA GLU A 168 20.16 9.91 10.51
C GLU A 168 20.08 8.67 11.43
N LYS A 169 19.14 8.65 12.39
CA LYS A 169 18.88 7.51 13.29
C LYS A 169 17.80 6.59 12.76
N GLY A 170 17.14 7.00 11.66
CA GLY A 170 15.98 6.32 11.11
C GLY A 170 14.68 6.63 11.88
N GLU A 171 14.65 7.68 12.70
CA GLU A 171 13.44 8.16 13.34
C GLU A 171 12.61 8.97 12.33
N PHE A 172 11.28 8.79 12.39
CA PHE A 172 10.37 9.49 11.49
C PHE A 172 10.43 11.00 11.71
N SER A 173 10.69 11.76 10.64
CA SER A 173 10.83 13.22 10.66
C SER A 173 9.64 13.92 10.04
N ALA A 174 9.26 13.54 8.80
CA ALA A 174 8.18 14.21 8.07
C ALA A 174 7.54 13.28 7.03
N GLN A 175 6.32 13.63 6.60
CA GLN A 175 5.66 12.99 5.46
C GLN A 175 4.89 14.01 4.62
N TYR A 176 4.78 13.72 3.32
CA TYR A 176 4.11 14.60 2.37
C TYR A 176 3.30 13.77 1.38
N PHE A 177 2.13 14.30 1.01
CA PHE A 177 1.20 13.68 0.08
C PHE A 177 1.05 14.54 -1.17
N GLY A 178 0.96 13.89 -2.32
CA GLY A 178 0.80 14.55 -3.61
C GLY A 178 2.09 15.17 -4.16
N LEU A 179 1.96 15.84 -5.29
CA LEU A 179 3.06 16.51 -5.97
C LEU A 179 3.57 17.69 -5.16
N MET A 180 4.87 17.72 -4.89
CA MET A 180 5.55 18.79 -4.18
C MET A 180 6.49 19.53 -5.13
N PRO A 181 6.29 20.84 -5.39
CA PRO A 181 7.23 21.65 -6.14
C PRO A 181 8.63 21.64 -5.52
N GLU A 182 9.66 21.82 -6.36
CA GLU A 182 11.06 21.76 -5.93
C GLU A 182 11.37 22.75 -4.81
N GLU A 183 10.90 24.00 -4.91
CA GLU A 183 11.16 25.05 -3.91
C GLU A 183 10.57 24.68 -2.53
N ILE A 184 9.41 24.04 -2.54
CA ILE A 184 8.77 23.60 -1.30
C ILE A 184 9.54 22.41 -0.71
N LEU A 185 9.91 21.43 -1.54
CA LEU A 185 10.70 20.28 -1.09
C LEU A 185 12.03 20.73 -0.48
N MET A 186 12.74 21.68 -1.12
CA MET A 186 14.01 22.21 -0.61
C MET A 186 13.82 22.92 0.72
N THR A 187 12.77 23.75 0.86
CA THR A 187 12.44 24.44 2.12
C THR A 187 12.11 23.46 3.26
N GLU A 188 11.42 22.35 2.95
CA GLU A 188 11.13 21.32 3.95
C GLU A 188 12.37 20.54 4.37
N LEU A 189 13.26 20.25 3.43
CA LEU A 189 14.53 19.59 3.71
C LEU A 189 15.47 20.47 4.56
N GLU A 190 15.50 21.80 4.34
CA GLU A 190 16.29 22.75 5.16
C GLU A 190 15.92 22.70 6.65
N LYS A 191 14.70 22.31 6.99
CA LYS A 191 14.26 22.18 8.40
C LYS A 191 14.79 20.92 9.08
N ILE A 192 15.26 19.96 8.30
CA ILE A 192 15.71 18.65 8.78
C ILE A 192 17.23 18.65 9.00
N PHE A 193 17.99 19.42 8.19
CA PHE A 193 19.44 19.56 8.24
C PHE A 193 19.86 20.78 9.08
#